data_bb3d4571f527e407b8d8997c864d24d3
#
_entry.id   bb3d4571f527e407b8d8997c864d24d3
#
_cell.length_a   1.000
_cell.length_b   1.000
_cell.length_c   1.000
_cell.angle_alpha   90.00
_cell.angle_beta   90.00
_cell.angle_gamma   90.00
#
_symmetry.space_group_name_H-M   'P 1'
#
loop_
_entity.id
_entity.type
_entity.pdbx_description
1 polymer ?
#
loop_
_entity_poly.entity_id
_entity_poly.type
_entity_poly.pdbx_seq_one_letter_code
_entity_poly.pdbx_strand_id
1 'polypeptide(L)'
;MPLAFLTRPLLACLTALLLLLATPLPARADFVLPPLPYAAEALEPAIDATTMTIHHDRHHGAYVANLNAQIKDNPALAKLSLDALQGQISRFPLAVRNNGGGHWNHSQFWAVMAAAGQGGAPSNELLAAINGGFGSLEAMQSQFNQAAAARFGSGWAWLIRQSDGSLAITSTPNQDNPLMDLPGIERGTPLLGLDVWEHAYYLKYQNRRPDYIKAWWSLVNWKEVNRRYSEAVTN
;
A
#
# COMPACT_ATOMS: atom_id res chain seq x y z
N MET A 1 26.04 -90.44 -27.94
CA MET A 1 26.37 -89.41 -26.96
C MET A 1 26.19 -88.08 -27.58
N PRO A 2 25.10 -87.33 -27.29
CA PRO A 2 24.98 -85.95 -27.76
C PRO A 2 25.33 -84.94 -26.67
N LEU A 3 26.08 -83.90 -27.01
CA LEU A 3 26.46 -82.76 -26.19
C LEU A 3 25.23 -81.89 -25.96
N ALA A 4 24.99 -81.55 -24.67
CA ALA A 4 24.00 -80.55 -24.26
C ALA A 4 24.60 -79.16 -24.32
N PHE A 5 23.96 -78.33 -25.13
CA PHE A 5 24.28 -76.86 -25.17
C PHE A 5 23.49 -76.18 -24.06
N LEU A 6 24.19 -75.59 -23.07
CA LEU A 6 23.65 -74.73 -22.04
C LEU A 6 23.57 -73.29 -22.61
N THR A 7 22.34 -72.87 -22.87
CA THR A 7 22.04 -71.45 -23.17
C THR A 7 21.87 -70.65 -21.86
N ARG A 8 22.76 -69.67 -21.62
CA ARG A 8 22.62 -68.66 -20.57
C ARG A 8 21.68 -67.55 -21.02
N PRO A 9 20.71 -67.11 -20.21
CA PRO A 9 19.96 -65.91 -20.54
C PRO A 9 20.77 -64.69 -20.19
N LEU A 10 20.89 -63.74 -21.15
CA LEU A 10 21.40 -62.38 -20.94
C LEU A 10 20.36 -61.63 -20.07
N LEU A 11 20.79 -61.22 -18.88
CA LEU A 11 20.04 -60.30 -18.04
C LEU A 11 20.28 -58.89 -18.54
N ALA A 12 19.30 -58.34 -19.27
CA ALA A 12 19.30 -56.95 -19.69
C ALA A 12 18.97 -56.05 -18.48
N CYS A 13 19.99 -55.37 -17.93
CA CYS A 13 19.80 -54.27 -16.97
C CYS A 13 19.20 -53.09 -17.68
N LEU A 14 17.88 -52.85 -17.48
CA LEU A 14 17.19 -51.63 -17.87
C LEU A 14 17.49 -50.55 -16.82
N THR A 15 18.47 -49.69 -17.07
CA THR A 15 18.71 -48.49 -16.28
C THR A 15 17.63 -47.45 -16.70
N ALA A 16 16.59 -47.34 -15.89
CA ALA A 16 15.60 -46.25 -16.02
C ALA A 16 16.26 -44.94 -15.60
N LEU A 17 16.62 -44.13 -16.57
CA LEU A 17 17.07 -42.74 -16.38
C LEU A 17 15.85 -41.88 -15.97
N LEU A 18 15.68 -41.65 -14.67
CA LEU A 18 14.68 -40.69 -14.16
C LEU A 18 15.14 -39.28 -14.57
N LEU A 19 14.60 -38.78 -15.66
CA LEU A 19 14.63 -37.34 -15.96
C LEU A 19 13.72 -36.64 -14.94
N LEU A 20 14.32 -36.08 -13.87
CA LEU A 20 13.67 -35.06 -13.04
C LEU A 20 13.41 -33.86 -13.96
N LEU A 21 12.19 -33.74 -14.45
CA LEU A 21 11.67 -32.51 -15.03
C LEU A 21 11.66 -31.48 -13.90
N ALA A 22 12.70 -30.67 -13.83
CA ALA A 22 12.70 -29.48 -13.01
C ALA A 22 11.56 -28.59 -13.52
N THR A 23 10.41 -28.64 -12.82
CA THR A 23 9.35 -27.65 -13.05
C THR A 23 9.98 -26.27 -12.85
N PRO A 24 9.88 -25.35 -13.80
CA PRO A 24 10.37 -24.00 -13.60
C PRO A 24 9.66 -23.46 -12.35
N LEU A 25 10.43 -22.99 -11.39
CA LEU A 25 9.89 -22.24 -10.26
C LEU A 25 9.05 -21.11 -10.85
N PRO A 26 7.84 -20.86 -10.33
CA PRO A 26 7.02 -19.76 -10.83
C PRO A 26 7.86 -18.51 -10.82
N ALA A 27 7.84 -17.77 -11.94
CA ALA A 27 8.57 -16.54 -12.09
C ALA A 27 8.23 -15.64 -10.88
N ARG A 28 9.26 -15.17 -10.21
CA ARG A 28 9.15 -14.29 -9.06
C ARG A 28 8.37 -13.05 -9.47
N ALA A 29 7.20 -12.83 -8.88
CA ALA A 29 6.44 -11.60 -9.12
C ALA A 29 7.11 -10.45 -8.37
N ASP A 30 7.68 -9.50 -9.13
CA ASP A 30 8.18 -8.26 -8.55
C ASP A 30 7.00 -7.31 -8.28
N PHE A 31 7.13 -6.51 -7.22
CA PHE A 31 6.23 -5.37 -7.01
C PHE A 31 6.47 -4.33 -8.11
N VAL A 32 5.40 -3.69 -8.57
CA VAL A 32 5.45 -2.77 -9.70
C VAL A 32 5.04 -1.37 -9.23
N LEU A 33 5.77 -0.35 -9.66
CA LEU A 33 5.37 1.05 -9.48
C LEU A 33 4.10 1.30 -10.33
N PRO A 34 2.92 1.54 -9.70
CA PRO A 34 1.72 1.82 -10.48
C PRO A 34 1.83 3.21 -11.11
N PRO A 35 1.31 3.43 -12.32
CA PRO A 35 1.28 4.77 -12.91
C PRO A 35 0.40 5.70 -12.08
N LEU A 36 0.68 7.01 -12.13
CA LEU A 36 -0.26 8.00 -11.60
C LEU A 36 -1.59 7.90 -12.37
N PRO A 37 -2.75 7.96 -11.68
CA PRO A 37 -4.05 7.91 -12.35
C PRO A 37 -4.43 9.24 -13.04
N TYR A 38 -3.57 10.24 -12.98
CA TYR A 38 -3.72 11.59 -13.55
C TYR A 38 -2.34 12.14 -13.92
N ALA A 39 -2.30 13.21 -14.71
CA ALA A 39 -1.06 13.93 -15.02
C ALA A 39 -0.51 14.63 -13.76
N ALA A 40 0.81 14.78 -13.65
CA ALA A 40 1.45 15.35 -12.47
C ALA A 40 0.95 16.76 -12.12
N GLU A 41 0.63 17.57 -13.13
CA GLU A 41 0.08 18.93 -13.01
C GLU A 41 -1.40 18.97 -12.66
N ALA A 42 -2.11 17.84 -12.70
CA ALA A 42 -3.57 17.82 -12.47
C ALA A 42 -3.97 18.20 -11.03
N LEU A 43 -3.02 18.11 -10.08
CA LEU A 43 -3.25 18.47 -8.68
C LEU A 43 -2.92 19.94 -8.36
N GLU A 44 -2.52 20.72 -9.36
CA GLU A 44 -2.33 22.15 -9.19
C GLU A 44 -3.68 22.86 -8.92
N PRO A 45 -3.71 23.94 -8.15
CA PRO A 45 -2.58 24.56 -7.47
C PRO A 45 -2.29 23.97 -6.08
N ALA A 46 -2.94 22.89 -5.63
CA ALA A 46 -2.78 22.36 -4.28
C ALA A 46 -1.43 21.65 -4.11
N ILE A 47 -1.03 20.80 -5.05
CA ILE A 47 0.30 20.16 -5.07
C ILE A 47 0.94 20.48 -6.42
N ASP A 48 2.18 20.97 -6.41
CA ASP A 48 2.88 21.34 -7.65
C ASP A 48 3.38 20.11 -8.43
N ALA A 49 3.44 20.25 -9.76
CA ALA A 49 3.84 19.17 -10.65
C ALA A 49 5.26 18.63 -10.37
N THR A 50 6.18 19.48 -9.91
CA THR A 50 7.54 19.07 -9.55
C THR A 50 7.52 18.16 -8.34
N THR A 51 6.76 18.52 -7.28
CA THR A 51 6.53 17.67 -6.12
C THR A 51 5.94 16.32 -6.57
N MET A 52 4.89 16.31 -7.40
CA MET A 52 4.24 15.07 -7.86
C MET A 52 5.20 14.16 -8.61
N THR A 53 6.00 14.70 -9.53
CA THR A 53 6.98 13.93 -10.31
C THR A 53 8.06 13.32 -9.41
N ILE A 54 8.64 14.11 -8.52
CA ILE A 54 9.68 13.63 -7.59
C ILE A 54 9.08 12.60 -6.63
N HIS A 55 7.91 12.88 -6.08
CA HIS A 55 7.24 12.04 -5.09
C HIS A 55 6.89 10.66 -5.67
N HIS A 56 6.36 10.62 -6.89
CA HIS A 56 6.06 9.36 -7.58
C HIS A 56 7.32 8.66 -8.10
N ASP A 57 8.10 9.33 -8.97
CA ASP A 57 9.16 8.65 -9.72
C ASP A 57 10.38 8.34 -8.85
N ARG A 58 10.67 9.18 -7.84
CA ARG A 58 11.86 9.03 -7.01
C ARG A 58 11.54 8.38 -5.66
N HIS A 59 10.60 8.94 -4.87
CA HIS A 59 10.31 8.38 -3.55
C HIS A 59 9.55 7.06 -3.66
N HIS A 60 8.40 7.02 -4.33
CA HIS A 60 7.65 5.77 -4.49
C HIS A 60 8.43 4.75 -5.32
N GLY A 61 9.06 5.17 -6.42
CA GLY A 61 9.93 4.30 -7.22
C GLY A 61 11.05 3.66 -6.41
N ALA A 62 11.68 4.40 -5.49
CA ALA A 62 12.71 3.86 -4.60
C ALA A 62 12.15 2.84 -3.60
N TYR A 63 10.96 3.07 -3.02
CA TYR A 63 10.32 2.07 -2.15
C TYR A 63 10.06 0.76 -2.88
N VAL A 64 9.55 0.82 -4.11
CA VAL A 64 9.33 -0.37 -4.96
C VAL A 64 10.63 -1.10 -5.24
N ALA A 65 11.66 -0.40 -5.70
CA ALA A 65 12.96 -0.99 -6.03
C ALA A 65 13.61 -1.63 -4.79
N ASN A 66 13.59 -0.93 -3.64
CA ASN A 66 14.16 -1.43 -2.40
C ASN A 66 13.38 -2.63 -1.84
N LEU A 67 12.04 -2.65 -1.96
CA LEU A 67 11.22 -3.79 -1.56
C LEU A 67 11.55 -5.02 -2.41
N ASN A 68 11.67 -4.86 -3.73
CA ASN A 68 12.05 -5.94 -4.64
C ASN A 68 13.46 -6.48 -4.32
N ALA A 69 14.39 -5.61 -3.93
CA ALA A 69 15.72 -6.07 -3.49
C ALA A 69 15.65 -6.99 -2.24
N GLN A 70 14.66 -6.81 -1.37
CA GLN A 70 14.47 -7.67 -0.19
C GLN A 70 13.95 -9.08 -0.51
N ILE A 71 13.35 -9.30 -1.69
CA ILE A 71 12.80 -10.61 -2.07
C ILE A 71 13.91 -11.67 -2.14
N LYS A 72 15.12 -11.27 -2.56
CA LYS A 72 16.27 -12.18 -2.62
C LYS A 72 16.56 -12.87 -1.28
N ASP A 73 16.52 -12.08 -0.20
CA ASP A 73 16.81 -12.56 1.14
C ASP A 73 15.54 -13.06 1.88
N ASN A 74 14.37 -12.73 1.36
CA ASN A 74 13.06 -13.09 1.92
C ASN A 74 12.13 -13.64 0.82
N PRO A 75 12.34 -14.86 0.33
CA PRO A 75 11.57 -15.40 -0.81
C PRO A 75 10.06 -15.50 -0.55
N ALA A 76 9.63 -15.49 0.72
CA ALA A 76 8.22 -15.46 1.08
C ALA A 76 7.50 -14.21 0.56
N LEU A 77 8.21 -13.08 0.42
CA LEU A 77 7.65 -11.82 -0.12
C LEU A 77 7.07 -11.98 -1.53
N ALA A 78 7.73 -12.77 -2.38
CA ALA A 78 7.27 -12.99 -3.76
C ALA A 78 5.90 -13.69 -3.87
N LYS A 79 5.38 -14.24 -2.75
CA LYS A 79 4.10 -14.95 -2.68
C LYS A 79 2.99 -14.10 -2.07
N LEU A 80 3.31 -12.90 -1.60
CA LEU A 80 2.36 -12.04 -0.91
C LEU A 80 1.86 -10.93 -1.83
N SER A 81 0.56 -10.65 -1.77
CA SER A 81 0.06 -9.37 -2.23
C SER A 81 0.58 -8.25 -1.31
N LEU A 82 0.58 -7.02 -1.81
CA LEU A 82 1.03 -5.88 -1.03
C LEU A 82 0.18 -5.67 0.23
N ASP A 83 -1.14 -5.91 0.15
CA ASP A 83 -2.05 -5.86 1.32
C ASP A 83 -1.75 -6.97 2.33
N ALA A 84 -1.58 -8.21 1.86
CA ALA A 84 -1.25 -9.34 2.72
C ALA A 84 0.10 -9.15 3.43
N LEU A 85 1.06 -8.46 2.80
CA LEU A 85 2.33 -8.10 3.40
C LEU A 85 2.12 -7.17 4.61
N GLN A 86 1.25 -6.14 4.49
CA GLN A 86 1.02 -5.21 5.60
C GLN A 86 0.48 -5.95 6.84
N GLY A 87 -0.48 -6.85 6.67
CA GLY A 87 -1.11 -7.59 7.76
C GLY A 87 -0.20 -8.56 8.53
N GLN A 88 1.01 -8.80 8.06
CA GLN A 88 2.00 -9.67 8.70
C GLN A 88 3.42 -9.07 8.69
N ILE A 89 3.51 -7.76 8.66
CA ILE A 89 4.77 -7.01 8.52
C ILE A 89 5.72 -7.26 9.69
N SER A 90 5.19 -7.58 10.87
CA SER A 90 5.97 -7.92 12.07
C SER A 90 6.92 -9.11 11.88
N ARG A 91 6.68 -9.94 10.87
CA ARG A 91 7.51 -11.12 10.54
C ARG A 91 8.72 -10.78 9.69
N PHE A 92 8.84 -9.56 9.21
CA PHE A 92 9.85 -9.16 8.24
C PHE A 92 10.83 -8.12 8.82
N PRO A 93 12.03 -8.00 8.24
CA PRO A 93 13.00 -6.99 8.65
C PRO A 93 12.47 -5.55 8.46
N LEU A 94 13.05 -4.61 9.20
CA LEU A 94 12.70 -3.19 9.13
C LEU A 94 12.76 -2.62 7.70
N ALA A 95 13.69 -3.11 6.88
CA ALA A 95 13.77 -2.70 5.47
C ALA A 95 12.52 -3.06 4.68
N VAL A 96 11.93 -4.25 4.93
CA VAL A 96 10.65 -4.67 4.32
C VAL A 96 9.49 -3.82 4.85
N ARG A 97 9.43 -3.57 6.16
CA ARG A 97 8.42 -2.70 6.78
C ARG A 97 8.43 -1.31 6.15
N ASN A 98 9.60 -0.67 6.08
CA ASN A 98 9.70 0.69 5.56
C ASN A 98 9.39 0.76 4.06
N ASN A 99 9.92 -0.15 3.26
CA ASN A 99 9.74 -0.10 1.81
C ASN A 99 8.39 -0.69 1.37
N GLY A 100 7.91 -1.75 2.05
CA GLY A 100 6.57 -2.31 1.82
C GLY A 100 5.46 -1.36 2.26
N GLY A 101 5.62 -0.72 3.42
CA GLY A 101 4.72 0.33 3.87
C GLY A 101 4.75 1.54 2.93
N GLY A 102 5.96 2.00 2.55
CA GLY A 102 6.11 3.10 1.60
C GLY A 102 5.44 2.81 0.26
N HIS A 103 5.64 1.62 -0.30
CA HIS A 103 4.97 1.24 -1.55
C HIS A 103 3.44 1.21 -1.38
N TRP A 104 2.93 0.61 -0.32
CA TRP A 104 1.49 0.53 -0.06
C TRP A 104 0.88 1.92 0.14
N ASN A 105 1.44 2.72 1.03
CA ASN A 105 0.93 4.04 1.39
C ASN A 105 0.82 4.96 0.17
N HIS A 106 1.87 5.00 -0.67
CA HIS A 106 1.88 5.85 -1.86
C HIS A 106 0.91 5.34 -2.93
N SER A 107 0.78 4.02 -3.14
CA SER A 107 -0.23 3.46 -4.04
C SER A 107 -1.65 3.89 -3.64
N GLN A 108 -1.92 3.91 -2.33
CA GLN A 108 -3.19 4.37 -1.78
C GLN A 108 -3.35 5.89 -1.94
N PHE A 109 -2.30 6.65 -1.70
CA PHE A 109 -2.31 8.12 -1.77
C PHE A 109 -2.67 8.64 -3.17
N TRP A 110 -2.08 8.03 -4.20
CA TRP A 110 -2.42 8.40 -5.58
C TRP A 110 -3.89 8.15 -5.90
N ALA A 111 -4.45 7.05 -5.45
CA ALA A 111 -5.84 6.68 -5.75
C ALA A 111 -6.86 7.56 -5.02
N VAL A 112 -6.56 8.02 -3.79
CA VAL A 112 -7.48 8.85 -3.00
C VAL A 112 -7.42 10.33 -3.36
N MET A 113 -6.65 10.70 -4.38
CA MET A 113 -6.61 12.06 -4.92
C MET A 113 -7.16 12.12 -6.35
N ALA A 114 -7.66 13.25 -6.74
CA ALA A 114 -8.11 13.61 -8.09
C ALA A 114 -7.87 15.09 -8.33
N ALA A 115 -7.91 15.53 -9.58
CA ALA A 115 -7.88 16.95 -9.91
C ALA A 115 -8.96 17.72 -9.13
N ALA A 116 -8.68 18.95 -8.76
CA ALA A 116 -9.58 19.77 -7.96
C ALA A 116 -11.00 19.81 -8.56
N GLY A 117 -12.00 19.52 -7.74
CA GLY A 117 -13.41 19.46 -8.16
C GLY A 117 -13.82 18.19 -8.92
N GLN A 118 -12.90 17.22 -9.18
CA GLN A 118 -13.22 15.97 -9.87
C GLN A 118 -13.51 14.81 -8.90
N GLY A 119 -13.21 14.97 -7.63
CA GLY A 119 -13.31 13.90 -6.62
C GLY A 119 -14.74 13.54 -6.22
N GLY A 120 -15.73 14.37 -6.52
CA GLY A 120 -17.12 14.16 -6.11
C GLY A 120 -17.38 14.52 -4.65
N ALA A 121 -18.28 13.77 -3.99
CA ALA A 121 -18.67 13.94 -2.60
C ALA A 121 -18.76 12.57 -1.88
N PRO A 122 -18.77 12.56 -0.54
CA PRO A 122 -19.11 11.36 0.22
C PRO A 122 -20.49 10.82 -0.19
N SER A 123 -20.63 9.50 -0.28
CA SER A 123 -21.94 8.87 -0.47
C SER A 123 -22.83 9.07 0.76
N ASN A 124 -24.13 8.86 0.61
CA ASN A 124 -25.05 8.99 1.74
C ASN A 124 -24.68 8.04 2.90
N GLU A 125 -24.23 6.83 2.58
CA GLU A 125 -23.83 5.82 3.54
C GLU A 125 -22.55 6.24 4.28
N LEU A 126 -21.54 6.69 3.56
CA LEU A 126 -20.31 7.19 4.17
C LEU A 126 -20.58 8.46 5.00
N LEU A 127 -21.39 9.38 4.48
CA LEU A 127 -21.75 10.61 5.19
C LEU A 127 -22.54 10.30 6.48
N ALA A 128 -23.45 9.32 6.44
CA ALA A 128 -24.15 8.86 7.64
C ALA A 128 -23.20 8.29 8.69
N ALA A 129 -22.21 7.48 8.27
CA ALA A 129 -21.19 6.96 9.17
C ALA A 129 -20.30 8.08 9.75
N ILE A 130 -19.89 9.05 8.91
CA ILE A 130 -19.12 10.22 9.35
C ILE A 130 -19.93 11.03 10.37
N ASN A 131 -21.19 11.33 10.09
CA ASN A 131 -22.07 12.09 11.00
C ASN A 131 -22.29 11.33 12.32
N GLY A 132 -22.43 10.01 12.26
CA GLY A 132 -22.57 9.16 13.45
C GLY A 132 -21.33 9.14 14.34
N GLY A 133 -20.14 9.11 13.73
CA GLY A 133 -18.86 9.03 14.46
C GLY A 133 -18.30 10.39 14.89
N PHE A 134 -18.49 11.43 14.07
CA PHE A 134 -17.84 12.73 14.25
C PHE A 134 -18.80 13.91 14.41
N GLY A 135 -20.10 13.70 14.16
CA GLY A 135 -21.13 14.73 14.21
C GLY A 135 -21.34 15.44 12.86
N SER A 136 -20.30 15.70 12.09
CA SER A 136 -20.39 16.25 10.73
C SER A 136 -19.13 15.97 9.91
N LEU A 137 -19.19 16.21 8.60
CA LEU A 137 -18.03 16.13 7.71
C LEU A 137 -16.94 17.13 8.12
N GLU A 138 -17.33 18.35 8.46
CA GLU A 138 -16.42 19.41 8.91
C GLU A 138 -15.72 19.03 10.23
N ALA A 139 -16.45 18.42 11.16
CA ALA A 139 -15.88 17.96 12.42
C ALA A 139 -14.88 16.83 12.20
N MET A 140 -15.18 15.88 11.32
CA MET A 140 -14.25 14.84 10.88
C MET A 140 -13.01 15.45 10.25
N GLN A 141 -13.16 16.38 9.31
CA GLN A 141 -12.02 17.08 8.67
C GLN A 141 -11.17 17.84 9.69
N SER A 142 -11.80 18.49 10.68
CA SER A 142 -11.08 19.19 11.75
C SER A 142 -10.23 18.22 12.58
N GLN A 143 -10.77 17.07 12.98
CA GLN A 143 -10.01 16.05 13.72
C GLN A 143 -8.88 15.45 12.87
N PHE A 144 -9.14 15.18 11.59
CA PHE A 144 -8.12 14.70 10.65
C PHE A 144 -6.97 15.71 10.51
N ASN A 145 -7.29 16.98 10.35
CA ASN A 145 -6.31 18.06 10.25
C ASN A 145 -5.44 18.15 11.53
N GLN A 146 -6.06 18.01 12.69
CA GLN A 146 -5.33 17.98 13.97
C GLN A 146 -4.38 16.80 14.05
N ALA A 147 -4.83 15.59 13.67
CA ALA A 147 -3.97 14.39 13.65
C ALA A 147 -2.80 14.55 12.66
N ALA A 148 -3.05 15.10 11.46
CA ALA A 148 -2.05 15.36 10.45
C ALA A 148 -1.02 16.42 10.89
N ALA A 149 -1.48 17.52 11.49
CA ALA A 149 -0.60 18.58 11.98
C ALA A 149 0.22 18.15 13.21
N ALA A 150 -0.40 17.38 14.12
CA ALA A 150 0.24 16.91 15.34
C ALA A 150 1.23 15.74 15.12
N ARG A 151 1.22 15.09 13.96
CA ARG A 151 2.20 14.04 13.65
C ARG A 151 3.61 14.63 13.68
N PHE A 152 4.33 14.32 14.74
CA PHE A 152 5.71 14.77 14.89
C PHE A 152 6.62 14.04 13.90
N GLY A 153 7.40 14.80 13.13
CA GLY A 153 8.27 14.28 12.08
C GLY A 153 7.50 13.76 10.86
N SER A 154 8.05 12.74 10.23
CA SER A 154 7.47 12.08 9.05
C SER A 154 6.40 11.08 9.44
N GLY A 155 5.37 10.96 8.62
CA GLY A 155 4.31 9.98 8.83
C GLY A 155 3.07 10.27 8.00
N TRP A 156 1.96 9.70 8.45
CA TRP A 156 0.67 9.72 7.74
C TRP A 156 -0.47 9.99 8.71
N ALA A 157 -1.51 10.64 8.21
CA ALA A 157 -2.80 10.72 8.90
C ALA A 157 -3.83 9.89 8.12
N TRP A 158 -4.74 9.24 8.85
CA TRP A 158 -5.67 8.27 8.29
C TRP A 158 -7.10 8.47 8.80
N LEU A 159 -8.09 8.31 7.91
CA LEU A 159 -9.44 7.93 8.25
C LEU A 159 -9.55 6.42 8.02
N ILE A 160 -9.93 5.69 9.06
CA ILE A 160 -10.04 4.23 9.04
C ILE A 160 -11.45 3.77 9.41
N ARG A 161 -11.83 2.58 8.93
CA ARG A 161 -12.96 1.82 9.47
C ARG A 161 -12.43 0.72 10.38
N GLN A 162 -12.84 0.75 11.64
CA GLN A 162 -12.45 -0.24 12.65
C GLN A 162 -13.25 -1.54 12.48
N SER A 163 -12.82 -2.61 13.13
CA SER A 163 -13.45 -3.93 13.04
C SER A 163 -14.89 -3.97 13.57
N ASP A 164 -15.26 -3.06 14.50
CA ASP A 164 -16.62 -2.90 15.00
C ASP A 164 -17.54 -2.08 14.07
N GLY A 165 -16.97 -1.60 12.95
CA GLY A 165 -17.67 -0.80 11.94
C GLY A 165 -17.61 0.71 12.18
N SER A 166 -17.11 1.17 13.30
CA SER A 166 -16.92 2.60 13.57
C SER A 166 -15.84 3.22 12.70
N LEU A 167 -15.93 4.53 12.50
CA LEU A 167 -14.87 5.31 11.85
C LEU A 167 -13.98 5.95 12.92
N ALA A 168 -12.68 5.95 12.69
CA ALA A 168 -11.70 6.61 13.55
C ALA A 168 -10.67 7.39 12.73
N ILE A 169 -10.05 8.38 13.37
CA ILE A 169 -8.92 9.12 12.83
C ILE A 169 -7.70 8.77 13.66
N THR A 170 -6.64 8.37 12.96
CA THR A 170 -5.36 8.02 13.57
C THR A 170 -4.19 8.57 12.77
N SER A 171 -2.99 8.46 13.31
CA SER A 171 -1.77 8.80 12.60
C SER A 171 -0.66 7.81 12.92
N THR A 172 0.17 7.53 11.91
CA THR A 172 1.27 6.56 12.01
C THR A 172 2.61 7.23 11.68
N PRO A 173 3.71 6.80 12.33
CA PRO A 173 5.04 7.32 12.04
C PRO A 173 5.62 6.69 10.76
N ASN A 174 6.53 7.39 10.13
CA ASN A 174 7.31 6.92 8.99
C ASN A 174 6.42 6.34 7.87
N GLN A 175 6.63 5.08 7.48
CA GLN A 175 5.82 4.39 6.47
C GLN A 175 4.88 3.34 7.07
N ASP A 176 4.64 3.38 8.36
CA ASP A 176 3.63 2.53 9.00
C ASP A 176 2.22 2.92 8.56
N ASN A 177 1.32 1.94 8.58
CA ASN A 177 -0.08 2.15 8.21
C ASN A 177 -1.03 1.29 9.08
N PRO A 178 -2.33 1.59 9.06
CA PRO A 178 -3.32 0.91 9.94
C PRO A 178 -3.57 -0.57 9.63
N LEU A 179 -3.04 -1.13 8.54
CA LEU A 179 -3.12 -2.57 8.27
C LEU A 179 -2.05 -3.37 9.03
N MET A 180 -0.97 -2.71 9.47
CA MET A 180 0.19 -3.38 10.04
C MET A 180 -0.09 -4.03 11.39
N ASP A 181 0.41 -5.25 11.57
CA ASP A 181 0.33 -6.05 12.80
C ASP A 181 1.43 -5.66 13.81
N LEU A 182 1.54 -4.35 14.09
CA LEU A 182 2.57 -3.80 14.95
C LEU A 182 1.99 -3.24 16.26
N PRO A 183 2.72 -3.37 17.38
CA PRO A 183 2.32 -2.72 18.63
C PRO A 183 2.20 -1.20 18.46
N GLY A 184 1.16 -0.61 19.05
CA GLY A 184 0.92 0.83 19.04
C GLY A 184 0.32 1.38 17.74
N ILE A 185 0.04 0.53 16.75
CA ILE A 185 -0.73 0.91 15.57
C ILE A 185 -2.22 0.69 15.85
N GLU A 186 -3.01 1.74 15.71
CA GLU A 186 -4.46 1.64 15.69
C GLU A 186 -4.90 1.03 14.36
N ARG A 187 -5.40 -0.21 14.43
CA ARG A 187 -5.70 -1.01 13.23
C ARG A 187 -7.09 -0.75 12.71
N GLY A 188 -7.20 -0.80 11.39
CA GLY A 188 -8.47 -0.69 10.67
C GLY A 188 -8.25 -0.69 9.17
N THR A 189 -9.33 -0.68 8.41
CA THR A 189 -9.29 -0.54 6.95
C THR A 189 -9.11 0.92 6.58
N PRO A 190 -8.00 1.33 5.96
CA PRO A 190 -7.77 2.71 5.57
C PRO A 190 -8.71 3.13 4.43
N LEU A 191 -9.48 4.17 4.67
CA LEU A 191 -10.38 4.77 3.68
C LEU A 191 -9.73 5.96 3.00
N LEU A 192 -9.02 6.78 3.77
CA LEU A 192 -8.35 8.00 3.32
C LEU A 192 -7.01 8.11 4.04
N GLY A 193 -5.96 8.51 3.33
CA GLY A 193 -4.62 8.71 3.87
C GLY A 193 -4.00 9.99 3.33
N LEU A 194 -3.31 10.73 4.19
CA LEU A 194 -2.55 11.93 3.85
C LEU A 194 -1.09 11.75 4.24
N ASP A 195 -0.20 11.90 3.28
CA ASP A 195 1.23 11.97 3.50
C ASP A 195 1.62 13.30 4.15
N VAL A 196 2.23 13.24 5.33
CA VAL A 196 2.77 14.42 6.02
C VAL A 196 4.30 14.36 6.17
N TRP A 197 4.96 13.50 5.40
CA TRP A 197 6.40 13.61 5.15
C TRP A 197 6.68 14.95 4.48
N GLU A 198 7.80 15.57 4.79
CA GLU A 198 8.14 16.88 4.23
C GLU A 198 8.31 16.85 2.70
N HIS A 199 8.74 15.73 2.14
CA HIS A 199 8.85 15.56 0.69
C HIS A 199 7.51 15.72 -0.06
N ALA A 200 6.37 15.51 0.62
CA ALA A 200 5.05 15.64 0.01
C ALA A 200 4.62 17.11 -0.19
N TYR A 201 5.25 18.07 0.51
CA TYR A 201 4.76 19.46 0.50
C TYR A 201 5.83 20.53 0.56
N TYR A 202 7.09 20.21 0.87
CA TYR A 202 8.10 21.23 1.23
C TYR A 202 8.44 22.18 0.10
N LEU A 203 8.47 21.74 -1.15
CA LEU A 203 8.79 22.62 -2.29
C LEU A 203 7.83 23.79 -2.40
N LYS A 204 6.54 23.57 -2.11
CA LYS A 204 5.50 24.59 -2.21
C LYS A 204 5.20 25.30 -0.89
N TYR A 205 5.14 24.55 0.20
CA TYR A 205 4.64 25.04 1.48
C TYR A 205 5.75 25.27 2.51
N GLN A 206 6.97 24.77 2.31
CA GLN A 206 8.07 24.77 3.24
C GLN A 206 7.60 24.24 4.62
N ASN A 207 7.76 25.01 5.69
CA ASN A 207 7.35 24.63 7.03
C ASN A 207 5.84 24.76 7.30
N ARG A 208 5.05 25.24 6.34
CA ARG A 208 3.63 25.51 6.53
C ARG A 208 2.77 24.26 6.26
N ARG A 209 3.02 23.16 7.00
CA ARG A 209 2.24 21.92 6.88
C ARG A 209 0.73 22.15 7.00
N PRO A 210 0.20 23.04 7.89
CA PRO A 210 -1.25 23.30 7.95
C PRO A 210 -1.84 23.84 6.65
N ASP A 211 -1.11 24.65 5.88
CA ASP A 211 -1.57 25.18 4.59
C ASP A 211 -1.67 24.07 3.55
N TYR A 212 -0.70 23.15 3.52
CA TYR A 212 -0.75 21.95 2.70
C TYR A 212 -1.96 21.07 3.03
N ILE A 213 -2.16 20.75 4.32
CA ILE A 213 -3.30 19.94 4.78
C ILE A 213 -4.62 20.57 4.32
N LYS A 214 -4.77 21.89 4.49
CA LYS A 214 -5.96 22.63 4.07
C LYS A 214 -6.18 22.56 2.56
N ALA A 215 -5.13 22.77 1.77
CA ALA A 215 -5.22 22.74 0.30
C ALA A 215 -5.54 21.34 -0.23
N TRP A 216 -5.00 20.29 0.38
CA TRP A 216 -5.18 18.91 -0.01
C TRP A 216 -6.64 18.44 -0.04
N TRP A 217 -7.52 18.96 0.84
CA TRP A 217 -8.93 18.60 0.85
C TRP A 217 -9.65 18.85 -0.47
N SER A 218 -9.20 19.80 -1.27
CA SER A 218 -9.74 20.06 -2.61
C SER A 218 -9.45 18.95 -3.62
N LEU A 219 -8.51 18.08 -3.31
CA LEU A 219 -8.05 16.98 -4.15
C LEU A 219 -8.64 15.63 -3.75
N VAL A 220 -9.37 15.52 -2.64
CA VAL A 220 -9.88 14.22 -2.16
C VAL A 220 -10.81 13.61 -3.19
N ASN A 221 -10.46 12.40 -3.63
CA ASN A 221 -11.26 11.56 -4.52
C ASN A 221 -12.32 10.79 -3.72
N TRP A 222 -13.43 11.45 -3.40
CA TRP A 222 -14.52 10.84 -2.66
C TRP A 222 -15.12 9.61 -3.36
N LYS A 223 -15.05 9.51 -4.69
CA LYS A 223 -15.48 8.30 -5.41
C LYS A 223 -14.69 7.08 -4.97
N GLU A 224 -13.38 7.23 -4.84
CA GLU A 224 -12.51 6.16 -4.35
C GLU A 224 -12.72 5.88 -2.86
N VAL A 225 -12.88 6.93 -2.04
CA VAL A 225 -13.18 6.76 -0.60
C VAL A 225 -14.50 6.03 -0.39
N ASN A 226 -15.54 6.36 -1.17
CA ASN A 226 -16.84 5.66 -1.16
C ASN A 226 -16.70 4.19 -1.54
N ARG A 227 -15.93 3.89 -2.58
CA ARG A 227 -15.66 2.50 -3.01
C ARG A 227 -15.01 1.70 -1.88
N ARG A 228 -13.96 2.26 -1.25
CA ARG A 228 -13.26 1.63 -0.12
C ARG A 228 -14.16 1.41 1.07
N TYR A 229 -14.98 2.39 1.39
CA TYR A 229 -15.96 2.26 2.47
C TYR A 229 -16.96 1.12 2.19
N SER A 230 -17.52 1.08 0.99
CA SER A 230 -18.46 0.02 0.57
C SER A 230 -17.82 -1.36 0.66
N GLU A 231 -16.59 -1.54 0.17
CA GLU A 231 -15.86 -2.80 0.27
C GLU A 231 -15.56 -3.19 1.73
N ALA A 232 -15.18 -2.23 2.57
CA ALA A 232 -14.92 -2.49 3.98
C ALA A 232 -16.17 -2.83 4.79
N VAL A 233 -17.38 -2.50 4.30
CA VAL A 233 -18.66 -2.89 4.93
C VAL A 233 -19.05 -4.32 4.56
N THR A 234 -18.65 -4.78 3.37
CA THR A 234 -19.05 -6.09 2.83
C THR A 234 -18.09 -7.23 3.19
N ASN A 235 -16.89 -6.93 3.63
CA ASN A 235 -15.86 -7.88 4.08
C ASN A 235 -15.80 -7.97 5.61
#